data_65bd8e62cbcf03f2b75f033e6db6eca1
#
_entry.id   65bd8e62cbcf03f2b75f033e6db6eca1
#
_cell.length_a   1.000
_cell.length_b   1.000
_cell.length_c   1.000
_cell.angle_alpha   90.00
_cell.angle_beta   90.00
_cell.angle_gamma   90.00
#
_symmetry.space_group_name_H-M   'P 1'
#
loop_
_entity.id
_entity.type
_entity.pdbx_description
1 polymer ?
#
loop_
_entity_poly.entity_id
_entity_poly.type
_entity_poly.pdbx_seq_one_letter_code
_entity_poly.pdbx_strand_id
1 'polypeptide(L)'
;MTFGDLFDRAAAASRSGAVGAGDGALDASDVSNALDAVRSSPRDDDGSTAPAPRDGSPTRVVADADVLAADLLVGGDARSALDVLRAHAWTTLVASDALVDDAEVVIASLAGPTLAADWREAVDGWREPVTHPAGDNPALASAYRGGAMQVVSRDPALTGPQAAAGLRGRFPVSVREPEAFAAVFDPATLYPDAVGGEYPGPDRDPRTLEPVG
;
A
#
# COMPACT_ATOMS: atom_id res chain seq x y z
N MET A 1 -11.00 10.22 -11.64
CA MET A 1 -10.17 9.24 -12.40
C MET A 1 -10.21 7.90 -11.65
N THR A 2 -10.36 6.79 -12.36
CA THR A 2 -10.41 5.45 -11.73
C THR A 2 -9.01 4.83 -11.63
N PHE A 3 -8.86 3.82 -10.78
CA PHE A 3 -7.62 3.02 -10.74
C PHE A 3 -7.35 2.34 -12.09
N GLY A 4 -8.41 1.86 -12.78
CA GLY A 4 -8.30 1.30 -14.11
C GLY A 4 -7.66 2.25 -15.11
N ASP A 5 -8.09 3.51 -15.13
CA ASP A 5 -7.52 4.54 -16.01
C ASP A 5 -6.02 4.78 -15.70
N LEU A 6 -5.66 4.79 -14.42
CA LEU A 6 -4.27 4.97 -13.99
C LEU A 6 -3.39 3.80 -14.43
N PHE A 7 -3.87 2.56 -14.26
CA PHE A 7 -3.15 1.37 -14.69
C PHE A 7 -2.93 1.34 -16.22
N ASP A 8 -3.94 1.71 -16.99
CA ASP A 8 -3.85 1.74 -18.46
C ASP A 8 -2.85 2.82 -18.90
N ARG A 9 -2.81 3.98 -18.23
CA ARG A 9 -1.82 5.05 -18.48
C ARG A 9 -0.40 4.64 -18.12
N ALA A 10 -0.20 4.03 -16.96
CA ALA A 10 1.11 3.53 -16.54
C ALA A 10 1.64 2.49 -17.55
N ALA A 11 0.79 1.54 -17.98
CA ALA A 11 1.15 0.56 -18.99
C ALA A 11 1.43 1.18 -20.35
N ALA A 12 0.73 2.24 -20.74
CA ALA A 12 1.00 2.96 -21.99
C ALA A 12 2.34 3.69 -21.92
N ALA A 13 2.65 4.34 -20.81
CA ALA A 13 3.90 5.05 -20.59
C ALA A 13 5.10 4.09 -20.64
N SER A 14 5.00 2.91 -20.02
CA SER A 14 6.03 1.87 -20.08
C SER A 14 6.29 1.40 -21.51
N ARG A 15 5.24 1.18 -22.31
CA ARG A 15 5.40 0.75 -23.73
C ARG A 15 6.01 1.81 -24.64
N SER A 16 5.82 3.08 -24.33
CA SER A 16 6.35 4.20 -25.14
C SER A 16 7.80 4.55 -24.81
N GLY A 17 8.42 3.89 -23.86
CA GLY A 17 9.76 4.22 -23.35
C GLY A 17 9.81 5.57 -22.61
N ALA A 18 8.67 6.15 -22.27
CA ALA A 18 8.57 7.39 -21.50
C ALA A 18 8.81 7.17 -20.00
N VAL A 19 8.94 5.92 -19.56
CA VAL A 19 9.08 5.48 -18.18
C VAL A 19 10.35 4.64 -18.06
N GLY A 20 11.23 5.04 -17.15
CA GLY A 20 12.47 4.33 -16.87
C GLY A 20 13.67 4.85 -17.68
N ALA A 21 14.82 4.90 -17.05
CA ALA A 21 16.09 5.30 -17.66
C ALA A 21 16.82 4.13 -18.38
N GLY A 22 16.14 3.00 -18.64
CA GLY A 22 16.72 1.78 -19.21
C GLY A 22 15.87 1.18 -20.33
N ASP A 23 16.46 0.27 -21.09
CA ASP A 23 15.88 -0.37 -22.28
C ASP A 23 14.86 -1.50 -21.94
N GLY A 24 14.31 -1.52 -20.71
CA GLY A 24 13.41 -2.54 -20.20
C GLY A 24 12.14 -2.00 -19.54
N ALA A 25 11.14 -2.86 -19.36
CA ALA A 25 9.97 -2.55 -18.54
C ALA A 25 10.38 -2.40 -17.07
N LEU A 26 9.73 -1.48 -16.34
CA LEU A 26 9.94 -1.33 -14.90
C LEU A 26 9.63 -2.62 -14.16
N ASP A 27 10.47 -2.94 -13.18
CA ASP A 27 10.25 -4.05 -12.27
C ASP A 27 10.19 -3.59 -10.80
N ALA A 28 9.96 -4.54 -9.90
CA ALA A 28 9.86 -4.26 -8.47
C ALA A 28 11.17 -3.75 -7.87
N SER A 29 12.32 -4.10 -8.45
CA SER A 29 13.64 -3.63 -7.99
C SER A 29 13.86 -2.16 -8.32
N ASP A 30 13.38 -1.70 -9.47
CA ASP A 30 13.42 -0.27 -9.84
C ASP A 30 12.64 0.57 -8.83
N VAL A 31 11.45 0.11 -8.43
CA VAL A 31 10.62 0.75 -7.42
C VAL A 31 11.32 0.77 -6.05
N SER A 32 11.89 -0.36 -5.62
CA SER A 32 12.61 -0.45 -4.34
C SER A 32 13.84 0.47 -4.30
N ASN A 33 14.64 0.49 -5.36
CA ASN A 33 15.82 1.36 -5.47
C ASN A 33 15.43 2.86 -5.43
N ALA A 34 14.34 3.23 -6.10
CA ALA A 34 13.82 4.60 -6.07
C ALA A 34 13.35 4.98 -4.65
N LEU A 35 12.67 4.07 -3.95
CA LEU A 35 12.22 4.29 -2.58
C LEU A 35 13.40 4.43 -1.59
N ASP A 36 14.43 3.63 -1.73
CA ASP A 36 15.64 3.75 -0.91
C ASP A 36 16.30 5.13 -1.06
N ALA A 37 16.32 5.66 -2.27
CA ALA A 37 16.81 7.02 -2.54
C ALA A 37 15.93 8.08 -1.84
N VAL A 38 14.62 7.94 -1.88
CA VAL A 38 13.65 8.84 -1.19
C VAL A 38 13.87 8.80 0.32
N ARG A 39 13.94 7.60 0.90
CA ARG A 39 14.09 7.40 2.35
C ARG A 39 15.45 7.82 2.90
N SER A 40 16.48 7.93 2.05
CA SER A 40 17.80 8.42 2.41
C SER A 40 17.86 9.94 2.60
N SER A 41 16.82 10.68 2.19
CA SER A 41 16.72 12.12 2.37
C SER A 41 16.23 12.47 3.77
N PRO A 42 16.79 13.51 4.43
CA PRO A 42 16.28 13.99 5.73
C PRO A 42 14.82 14.40 5.62
N ARG A 43 14.03 14.07 6.64
CA ARG A 43 12.65 14.56 6.81
C ARG A 43 12.61 15.55 7.95
N ASP A 44 11.84 16.61 7.76
CA ASP A 44 11.57 17.57 8.82
C ASP A 44 10.57 16.96 9.82
N ASP A 45 10.85 17.16 11.11
CA ASP A 45 9.93 16.81 12.19
C ASP A 45 8.92 17.95 12.35
N ASP A 46 7.67 17.71 12.04
CA ASP A 46 6.58 18.68 12.18
C ASP A 46 6.05 18.81 13.63
N GLY A 47 6.61 18.03 14.57
CA GLY A 47 6.21 18.05 15.99
C GLY A 47 4.75 17.63 16.22
N SER A 48 4.13 16.97 15.28
CA SER A 48 2.71 16.59 15.35
C SER A 48 2.45 15.61 16.49
N THR A 49 1.44 15.92 17.31
CA THR A 49 0.97 15.02 18.37
C THR A 49 0.01 14.01 17.76
N ALA A 50 0.49 12.79 17.60
CA ALA A 50 -0.33 11.72 17.03
C ALA A 50 -1.46 11.29 17.99
N PRO A 51 -2.66 11.02 17.49
CA PRO A 51 -3.79 10.51 18.28
C PRO A 51 -3.46 9.12 18.88
N ALA A 52 -4.26 8.69 19.86
CA ALA A 52 -4.14 7.34 20.43
C ALA A 52 -4.32 6.26 19.36
N PRO A 53 -3.58 5.13 19.47
CA PRO A 53 -3.76 4.01 18.54
C PRO A 53 -5.18 3.45 18.58
N ARG A 54 -5.65 2.96 17.43
CA ARG A 54 -6.91 2.22 17.33
C ARG A 54 -6.75 0.76 17.73
N ASP A 55 -7.84 0.11 18.09
CA ASP A 55 -7.87 -1.33 18.29
C ASP A 55 -7.53 -2.07 16.98
N GLY A 56 -6.83 -3.20 17.13
CA GLY A 56 -6.40 -3.99 15.99
C GLY A 56 -7.55 -4.67 15.26
N SER A 57 -7.53 -4.64 13.92
CA SER A 57 -8.50 -5.34 13.07
C SER A 57 -7.78 -6.07 11.94
N PRO A 58 -8.15 -7.33 11.66
CA PRO A 58 -7.59 -8.09 10.54
C PRO A 58 -8.02 -7.57 9.17
N THR A 59 -9.07 -6.74 9.11
CA THR A 59 -9.58 -6.13 7.87
C THR A 59 -8.89 -4.82 7.53
N ARG A 60 -8.04 -4.33 8.42
CA ARG A 60 -7.26 -3.11 8.24
C ARG A 60 -5.84 -3.50 7.82
N VAL A 61 -5.41 -2.97 6.70
CA VAL A 61 -4.15 -3.35 6.04
C VAL A 61 -3.36 -2.09 5.70
N VAL A 62 -2.05 -2.14 5.90
CA VAL A 62 -1.10 -1.15 5.37
C VAL A 62 -0.38 -1.78 4.19
N ALA A 63 -0.29 -1.06 3.10
CA ALA A 63 0.64 -1.34 2.01
C ALA A 63 1.79 -0.34 2.09
N ASP A 64 3.02 -0.81 2.15
CA ASP A 64 4.21 0.05 2.16
C ASP A 64 4.36 0.80 0.83
N ALA A 65 5.13 1.85 0.81
CA ALA A 65 5.29 2.74 -0.34
C ALA A 65 5.79 1.99 -1.59
N ASP A 66 6.67 0.99 -1.41
CA ASP A 66 7.13 0.12 -2.50
C ASP A 66 6.00 -0.70 -3.13
N VAL A 67 5.08 -1.21 -2.31
CA VAL A 67 3.92 -1.98 -2.78
C VAL A 67 2.91 -1.07 -3.48
N LEU A 68 2.65 0.12 -2.91
CA LEU A 68 1.77 1.12 -3.51
C LEU A 68 2.25 1.59 -4.88
N ALA A 69 3.55 1.89 -5.00
CA ALA A 69 4.14 2.29 -6.27
C ALA A 69 4.20 1.13 -7.28
N ALA A 70 4.58 -0.07 -6.82
CA ALA A 70 4.62 -1.26 -7.68
C ALA A 70 3.23 -1.68 -8.19
N ASP A 71 2.19 -1.50 -7.40
CA ASP A 71 0.80 -1.71 -7.84
C ASP A 71 0.47 -0.91 -9.10
N LEU A 72 0.86 0.37 -9.13
CA LEU A 72 0.63 1.22 -10.30
C LEU A 72 1.55 0.87 -11.47
N LEU A 73 2.86 0.79 -11.21
CA LEU A 73 3.89 0.82 -12.24
C LEU A 73 4.24 -0.56 -12.80
N VAL A 74 4.18 -1.59 -11.96
CA VAL A 74 4.61 -2.96 -12.28
C VAL A 74 3.42 -3.92 -12.39
N GLY A 75 2.44 -3.79 -11.48
CA GLY A 75 1.32 -4.73 -11.37
C GLY A 75 1.72 -6.03 -10.65
N GLY A 76 1.39 -7.18 -11.23
CA GLY A 76 1.75 -8.49 -10.68
C GLY A 76 1.23 -8.71 -9.25
N ASP A 77 2.09 -9.21 -8.37
CA ASP A 77 1.70 -9.56 -6.99
C ASP A 77 1.26 -8.36 -6.17
N ALA A 78 1.88 -7.19 -6.38
CA ALA A 78 1.46 -5.95 -5.72
C ALA A 78 0.02 -5.58 -6.10
N ARG A 79 -0.30 -5.68 -7.41
CA ARG A 79 -1.66 -5.47 -7.92
C ARG A 79 -2.63 -6.49 -7.33
N SER A 80 -2.28 -7.76 -7.34
CA SER A 80 -3.12 -8.84 -6.81
C SER A 80 -3.42 -8.65 -5.33
N ALA A 81 -2.43 -8.23 -4.54
CA ALA A 81 -2.58 -7.94 -3.12
C ALA A 81 -3.53 -6.76 -2.85
N LEU A 82 -3.45 -5.69 -3.65
CA LEU A 82 -4.30 -4.52 -3.45
C LEU A 82 -5.68 -4.65 -4.09
N ASP A 83 -5.83 -5.44 -5.16
CA ASP A 83 -7.13 -5.69 -5.77
C ASP A 83 -8.06 -6.45 -4.84
N VAL A 84 -7.53 -7.36 -4.00
CA VAL A 84 -8.36 -8.03 -2.99
C VAL A 84 -8.91 -7.04 -1.96
N LEU A 85 -8.19 -5.96 -1.64
CA LEU A 85 -8.69 -4.91 -0.76
C LEU A 85 -9.70 -4.00 -1.48
N ARG A 86 -9.39 -3.60 -2.73
CA ARG A 86 -10.29 -2.74 -3.52
C ARG A 86 -11.63 -3.43 -3.81
N ALA A 87 -11.62 -4.75 -3.97
CA ALA A 87 -12.82 -5.54 -4.25
C ALA A 87 -13.78 -5.67 -3.07
N HIS A 88 -13.41 -5.17 -1.87
CA HIS A 88 -14.20 -5.36 -0.64
C HIS A 88 -14.36 -4.06 0.14
N ALA A 89 -15.58 -3.50 0.16
CA ALA A 89 -15.88 -2.25 0.86
C ALA A 89 -15.67 -2.30 2.37
N TRP A 90 -15.67 -3.49 2.95
CA TRP A 90 -15.47 -3.72 4.38
C TRP A 90 -13.98 -3.86 4.78
N THR A 91 -13.06 -3.87 3.85
CA THR A 91 -11.63 -3.75 4.12
C THR A 91 -11.18 -2.30 4.09
N THR A 92 -10.07 -1.99 4.76
CA THR A 92 -9.56 -0.63 4.84
C THR A 92 -8.07 -0.60 4.54
N LEU A 93 -7.67 0.17 3.54
CA LEU A 93 -6.27 0.58 3.37
C LEU A 93 -5.98 1.71 4.36
N VAL A 94 -5.04 1.50 5.27
CA VAL A 94 -4.57 2.51 6.22
C VAL A 94 -3.23 3.04 5.75
N ALA A 95 -3.10 4.35 5.62
CA ALA A 95 -1.82 4.95 5.24
C ALA A 95 -1.68 6.38 5.78
N SER A 96 -0.48 6.70 6.29
CA SER A 96 -0.12 8.09 6.63
C SER A 96 0.21 8.90 5.38
N ASP A 97 0.19 10.23 5.50
CA ASP A 97 0.65 11.10 4.44
C ASP A 97 2.12 10.82 4.09
N ALA A 98 2.98 10.66 5.09
CA ALA A 98 4.40 10.34 4.87
C ALA A 98 4.61 9.06 4.05
N LEU A 99 3.77 8.05 4.24
CA LEU A 99 3.85 6.81 3.46
C LEU A 99 3.38 6.99 2.01
N VAL A 100 2.32 7.77 1.81
CA VAL A 100 1.79 8.05 0.47
C VAL A 100 2.71 9.03 -0.28
N ASP A 101 3.29 10.01 0.41
CA ASP A 101 4.29 10.94 -0.15
C ASP A 101 5.52 10.19 -0.68
N ASP A 102 6.01 9.18 0.06
CA ASP A 102 7.11 8.33 -0.40
C ASP A 102 6.76 7.63 -1.73
N ALA A 103 5.57 7.04 -1.80
CA ALA A 103 5.13 6.36 -3.02
C ALA A 103 4.91 7.34 -4.18
N GLU A 104 4.34 8.53 -3.90
CA GLU A 104 4.15 9.58 -4.92
C GLU A 104 5.48 10.04 -5.51
N VAL A 105 6.49 10.29 -4.68
CA VAL A 105 7.84 10.68 -5.15
C VAL A 105 8.45 9.58 -6.01
N VAL A 106 8.32 8.31 -5.63
CA VAL A 106 8.78 7.17 -6.44
C VAL A 106 8.07 7.15 -7.79
N ILE A 107 6.74 7.27 -7.82
CA ILE A 107 5.95 7.29 -9.05
C ILE A 107 6.35 8.48 -9.93
N ALA A 108 6.50 9.67 -9.32
CA ALA A 108 6.90 10.87 -10.05
C ALA A 108 8.29 10.72 -10.70
N SER A 109 9.22 10.10 -10.01
CA SER A 109 10.58 9.87 -10.52
C SER A 109 10.64 8.87 -11.67
N LEU A 110 9.80 7.83 -11.62
CA LEU A 110 9.81 6.74 -12.60
C LEU A 110 8.83 6.94 -13.76
N ALA A 111 7.70 7.61 -13.54
CA ALA A 111 6.61 7.72 -14.51
C ALA A 111 6.07 9.15 -14.72
N GLY A 112 6.70 10.12 -14.06
CA GLY A 112 6.41 11.54 -14.21
C GLY A 112 5.36 12.10 -13.24
N PRO A 113 5.45 13.40 -12.95
CA PRO A 113 4.68 14.05 -11.88
C PRO A 113 3.17 14.09 -12.13
N THR A 114 2.74 14.10 -13.38
CA THR A 114 1.30 14.12 -13.70
C THR A 114 0.62 12.81 -13.31
N LEU A 115 1.24 11.66 -13.62
CA LEU A 115 0.69 10.37 -13.22
C LEU A 115 0.71 10.20 -11.70
N ALA A 116 1.77 10.69 -11.04
CA ALA A 116 1.90 10.66 -9.59
C ALA A 116 0.79 11.45 -8.89
N ALA A 117 0.51 12.68 -9.36
CA ALA A 117 -0.55 13.52 -8.78
C ALA A 117 -1.95 12.91 -8.96
N ASP A 118 -2.24 12.37 -10.13
CA ASP A 118 -3.52 11.69 -10.40
C ASP A 118 -3.68 10.41 -9.56
N TRP A 119 -2.58 9.67 -9.35
CA TRP A 119 -2.55 8.51 -8.46
C TRP A 119 -2.78 8.92 -7.00
N ARG A 120 -2.15 10.01 -6.55
CA ARG A 120 -2.33 10.54 -5.20
C ARG A 120 -3.79 10.85 -4.91
N GLU A 121 -4.47 11.55 -5.83
CA GLU A 121 -5.89 11.86 -5.69
C GLU A 121 -6.74 10.57 -5.55
N ALA A 122 -6.46 9.55 -6.36
CA ALA A 122 -7.20 8.28 -6.29
C ALA A 122 -6.96 7.54 -4.97
N VAL A 123 -5.72 7.48 -4.49
CA VAL A 123 -5.38 6.83 -3.22
C VAL A 123 -5.94 7.59 -2.02
N ASP A 124 -5.91 8.92 -2.04
CA ASP A 124 -6.50 9.75 -0.97
C ASP A 124 -8.02 9.54 -0.86
N GLY A 125 -8.70 9.26 -1.99
CA GLY A 125 -10.11 8.90 -2.00
C GLY A 125 -10.42 7.48 -1.50
N TRP A 126 -9.41 6.62 -1.40
CA TRP A 126 -9.58 5.21 -1.02
C TRP A 126 -9.03 4.87 0.37
N ARG A 127 -7.91 5.48 0.78
CA ARG A 127 -7.27 5.19 2.07
C ARG A 127 -8.01 5.83 3.25
N GLU A 128 -7.80 5.27 4.42
CA GLU A 128 -8.05 5.95 5.68
C GLU A 128 -6.74 6.58 6.18
N PRO A 129 -6.67 7.92 6.30
CA PRO A 129 -5.46 8.62 6.72
C PRO A 129 -5.20 8.43 8.20
N VAL A 130 -3.92 8.32 8.56
CA VAL A 130 -3.45 8.29 9.95
C VAL A 130 -2.23 9.20 10.12
N THR A 131 -2.06 9.73 11.34
CA THR A 131 -0.93 10.56 11.71
C THR A 131 -0.02 9.82 12.69
N HIS A 132 1.29 9.95 12.51
CA HIS A 132 2.31 9.43 13.42
C HIS A 132 3.48 10.41 13.55
N PRO A 133 4.32 10.32 14.59
CA PRO A 133 5.51 11.14 14.74
C PRO A 133 6.46 10.99 13.55
N ALA A 134 7.12 12.06 13.16
CA ALA A 134 8.23 12.02 12.21
C ALA A 134 9.37 11.15 12.77
N GLY A 135 10.11 10.50 11.89
CA GLY A 135 11.20 9.58 12.27
C GLY A 135 10.75 8.13 12.53
N ASP A 136 9.48 7.86 12.75
CA ASP A 136 8.97 6.49 12.77
C ASP A 136 8.96 5.90 11.35
N ASN A 137 9.12 4.56 11.24
CA ASN A 137 8.91 3.89 9.95
C ASN A 137 7.45 4.05 9.52
N PRO A 138 7.15 4.68 8.36
CA PRO A 138 5.79 5.07 8.00
C PRO A 138 4.81 3.89 7.91
N ALA A 139 5.24 2.71 7.42
CA ALA A 139 4.39 1.55 7.31
C ALA A 139 4.02 0.97 8.68
N LEU A 140 5.01 0.78 9.57
CA LEU A 140 4.77 0.25 10.91
C LEU A 140 4.00 1.25 11.78
N ALA A 141 4.32 2.54 11.66
CA ALA A 141 3.62 3.60 12.40
C ALA A 141 2.16 3.73 11.94
N SER A 142 1.90 3.67 10.63
CA SER A 142 0.54 3.63 10.10
C SER A 142 -0.24 2.43 10.62
N ALA A 143 0.38 1.25 10.65
CA ALA A 143 -0.26 0.04 11.17
C ALA A 143 -0.59 0.18 12.66
N TYR A 144 0.35 0.66 13.47
CA TYR A 144 0.14 0.86 14.90
C TYR A 144 -0.98 1.86 15.18
N ARG A 145 -0.94 3.04 14.54
CA ARG A 145 -1.91 4.12 14.77
C ARG A 145 -3.29 3.79 14.21
N GLY A 146 -3.33 3.16 13.05
CA GLY A 146 -4.57 2.81 12.37
C GLY A 146 -5.18 1.47 12.79
N GLY A 147 -4.55 0.71 13.69
CA GLY A 147 -5.04 -0.60 14.12
C GLY A 147 -4.99 -1.65 13.01
N ALA A 148 -4.05 -1.54 12.07
CA ALA A 148 -3.89 -2.56 11.05
C ALA A 148 -3.10 -3.75 11.60
N MET A 149 -3.61 -4.96 11.39
CA MET A 149 -2.94 -6.20 11.79
C MET A 149 -2.10 -6.80 10.66
N GLN A 150 -2.15 -6.23 9.46
CA GLN A 150 -1.41 -6.67 8.29
C GLN A 150 -0.62 -5.50 7.70
N VAL A 151 0.64 -5.74 7.38
CA VAL A 151 1.49 -4.86 6.58
C VAL A 151 1.99 -5.66 5.38
N VAL A 152 1.82 -5.08 4.19
CA VAL A 152 2.34 -5.63 2.95
C VAL A 152 3.55 -4.79 2.54
N SER A 153 4.71 -5.38 2.43
CA SER A 153 5.97 -4.70 2.09
C SER A 153 6.93 -5.66 1.39
N ARG A 154 7.80 -5.13 0.54
CA ARG A 154 8.92 -5.85 -0.06
C ARG A 154 10.24 -5.57 0.65
N ASP A 155 10.26 -4.65 1.62
CA ASP A 155 11.45 -4.27 2.36
C ASP A 155 11.97 -5.46 3.21
N PRO A 156 13.18 -6.00 2.92
CA PRO A 156 13.76 -7.08 3.72
C PRO A 156 13.96 -6.71 5.19
N ALA A 157 14.09 -5.42 5.50
CA ALA A 157 14.19 -4.94 6.87
C ALA A 157 12.88 -5.09 7.65
N LEU A 158 11.74 -5.23 6.96
CA LEU A 158 10.42 -5.45 7.54
C LEU A 158 9.95 -6.90 7.42
N THR A 159 10.25 -7.58 6.29
CA THR A 159 9.80 -8.95 6.01
C THR A 159 10.73 -10.02 6.56
N GLY A 160 11.98 -9.65 6.91
CA GLY A 160 13.01 -10.59 7.35
C GLY A 160 12.74 -11.21 8.74
N PRO A 161 13.36 -12.36 9.05
CA PRO A 161 13.16 -13.07 10.32
C PRO A 161 13.51 -12.24 11.55
N GLN A 162 14.49 -11.34 11.45
CA GLN A 162 14.91 -10.47 12.54
C GLN A 162 13.85 -9.42 12.86
N ALA A 163 13.23 -8.83 11.83
CA ALA A 163 12.12 -7.89 11.98
C ALA A 163 10.91 -8.59 12.63
N ALA A 164 10.56 -9.78 12.15
CA ALA A 164 9.48 -10.58 12.72
C ALA A 164 9.73 -10.91 14.21
N ALA A 165 10.96 -11.19 14.61
CA ALA A 165 11.33 -11.42 16.00
C ALA A 165 11.21 -10.14 16.86
N GLY A 166 11.61 -8.98 16.32
CA GLY A 166 11.53 -7.68 16.99
C GLY A 166 10.10 -7.17 17.20
N LEU A 167 9.19 -7.51 16.30
CA LEU A 167 7.77 -7.12 16.38
C LEU A 167 6.95 -8.04 17.29
N ARG A 168 7.35 -9.30 17.44
CA ARG A 168 6.65 -10.27 18.30
C ARG A 168 6.57 -9.78 19.75
N GLY A 169 5.35 -9.73 20.27
CA GLY A 169 5.07 -9.35 21.67
C GLY A 169 5.03 -7.84 21.92
N ARG A 170 5.38 -7.00 20.95
CA ARG A 170 5.25 -5.55 21.04
C ARG A 170 4.02 -5.03 20.31
N PHE A 171 3.70 -5.66 19.19
CA PHE A 171 2.69 -5.18 18.30
C PHE A 171 2.08 -6.35 17.50
N PRO A 172 0.76 -6.56 17.52
CA PRO A 172 0.12 -7.71 16.88
C PRO A 172 -0.02 -7.48 15.36
N VAL A 173 1.10 -7.22 14.69
CA VAL A 173 1.15 -7.01 13.24
C VAL A 173 1.88 -8.16 12.57
N SER A 174 1.39 -8.55 11.40
CA SER A 174 2.01 -9.49 10.50
C SER A 174 2.51 -8.76 9.26
N VAL A 175 3.81 -8.82 9.00
CA VAL A 175 4.40 -8.24 7.78
C VAL A 175 4.62 -9.36 6.78
N ARG A 176 4.18 -9.14 5.53
CA ARG A 176 4.30 -10.11 4.43
C ARG A 176 4.65 -9.43 3.12
N GLU A 177 5.31 -10.17 2.25
CA GLU A 177 5.42 -9.80 0.84
C GLU A 177 4.06 -9.89 0.14
N PRO A 178 3.85 -9.15 -0.97
CA PRO A 178 2.57 -9.10 -1.67
C PRO A 178 2.04 -10.47 -2.09
N GLU A 179 2.88 -11.34 -2.64
CA GLU A 179 2.51 -12.71 -3.02
C GLU A 179 2.00 -13.51 -1.82
N ALA A 180 2.75 -13.49 -0.72
CA ALA A 180 2.39 -14.20 0.50
C ALA A 180 1.12 -13.62 1.14
N PHE A 181 0.93 -12.30 1.08
CA PHE A 181 -0.31 -11.68 1.55
C PHE A 181 -1.51 -12.12 0.72
N ALA A 182 -1.44 -12.04 -0.60
CA ALA A 182 -2.51 -12.46 -1.50
C ALA A 182 -2.89 -13.94 -1.33
N ALA A 183 -1.91 -14.79 -0.98
CA ALA A 183 -2.14 -16.22 -0.75
C ALA A 183 -2.85 -16.54 0.58
N VAL A 184 -2.71 -15.68 1.61
CA VAL A 184 -3.26 -15.96 2.96
C VAL A 184 -4.42 -15.06 3.36
N PHE A 185 -4.60 -13.92 2.70
CA PHE A 185 -5.73 -13.03 2.97
C PHE A 185 -6.98 -13.60 2.29
N ASP A 186 -7.80 -14.28 3.07
CA ASP A 186 -9.02 -14.94 2.60
C ASP A 186 -10.25 -14.15 3.05
N PRO A 187 -10.88 -13.38 2.15
CA PRO A 187 -12.08 -12.62 2.46
C PRO A 187 -13.23 -13.48 2.96
N ALA A 188 -13.39 -14.70 2.43
CA ALA A 188 -14.48 -15.57 2.83
C ALA A 188 -14.35 -16.06 4.29
N THR A 189 -13.13 -16.29 4.73
CA THR A 189 -12.85 -16.64 6.14
C THR A 189 -12.96 -15.44 7.07
N LEU A 190 -12.59 -14.25 6.64
CA LEU A 190 -12.58 -13.04 7.48
C LEU A 190 -13.97 -12.40 7.63
N TYR A 191 -14.80 -12.47 6.60
CA TYR A 191 -16.08 -11.75 6.53
C TYR A 191 -17.04 -12.09 7.67
N PRO A 192 -17.27 -13.35 8.04
CA PRO A 192 -18.19 -13.68 9.13
C PRO A 192 -17.85 -13.04 10.46
N ASP A 193 -16.55 -12.95 10.79
CA ASP A 193 -16.06 -12.37 12.04
C ASP A 193 -16.00 -10.84 11.99
N ALA A 194 -15.75 -10.27 10.82
CA ALA A 194 -15.56 -8.82 10.65
C ALA A 194 -16.85 -8.05 10.41
N VAL A 195 -17.78 -8.65 9.66
CA VAL A 195 -19.03 -8.01 9.21
C VAL A 195 -20.27 -8.76 9.73
N GLY A 196 -20.16 -10.10 9.81
CA GLY A 196 -21.26 -10.99 10.17
C GLY A 196 -21.98 -11.59 8.96
N GLY A 197 -22.56 -12.77 9.15
CA GLY A 197 -23.29 -13.48 8.10
C GLY A 197 -22.39 -14.25 7.14
N GLU A 198 -22.96 -14.69 6.03
CA GLU A 198 -22.27 -15.44 4.99
C GLU A 198 -21.57 -14.47 4.02
N TYR A 199 -20.38 -14.84 3.57
CA TYR A 199 -19.61 -14.02 2.63
C TYR A 199 -20.29 -13.97 1.25
N PRO A 200 -20.68 -12.78 0.76
CA PRO A 200 -21.44 -12.64 -0.48
C PRO A 200 -20.58 -12.64 -1.75
N GLY A 201 -19.26 -12.62 -1.60
CA GLY A 201 -18.33 -12.35 -2.69
C GLY A 201 -17.80 -10.92 -2.69
N PRO A 202 -17.00 -10.55 -3.69
CA PRO A 202 -16.57 -9.17 -3.89
C PRO A 202 -17.77 -8.24 -4.10
N ASP A 203 -17.75 -7.07 -3.46
CA ASP A 203 -18.83 -6.08 -3.51
C ASP A 203 -18.48 -4.81 -4.29
N ARG A 204 -17.21 -4.72 -4.77
CA ARG A 204 -16.70 -3.63 -5.60
C ARG A 204 -15.87 -4.14 -6.78
N ASP A 205 -15.90 -3.38 -7.87
CA ASP A 205 -14.92 -3.55 -8.95
C ASP A 205 -13.57 -2.92 -8.50
N PRO A 206 -12.47 -3.69 -8.46
CA PRO A 206 -11.18 -3.16 -7.99
C PRO A 206 -10.58 -2.08 -8.89
N ARG A 207 -11.06 -1.92 -10.13
CA ARG A 207 -10.59 -0.90 -11.05
C ARG A 207 -11.31 0.44 -10.87
N THR A 208 -12.57 0.43 -10.42
CA THR A 208 -13.40 1.64 -10.30
C THR A 208 -13.80 1.97 -8.88
N LEU A 209 -13.72 0.99 -7.96
CA LEU A 209 -14.28 1.00 -6.61
C LEU A 209 -15.82 1.12 -6.58
N GLU A 210 -16.46 1.01 -7.73
CA GLU A 210 -17.92 1.02 -7.81
C GLU A 210 -18.51 -0.31 -7.32
N PRO A 211 -19.69 -0.28 -6.70
CA PRO A 211 -20.37 -1.50 -6.29
C PRO A 211 -20.63 -2.44 -7.47
N VAL A 212 -20.40 -3.73 -7.27
CA VAL A 212 -20.85 -4.77 -8.20
C VAL A 212 -22.28 -5.17 -7.83
N GLY A 213 -23.17 -5.17 -8.82
CA GLY A 213 -24.58 -5.48 -8.67
C GLY A 213 -24.87 -6.99 -8.57
#